data_3752e903db9bd9b7a25690062da52b35
#
_entry.id   3752e903db9bd9b7a25690062da52b35
#
_cell.length_a   1.000
_cell.length_b   1.000
_cell.length_c   1.000
_cell.angle_alpha   90.00
_cell.angle_beta   90.00
_cell.angle_gamma   90.00
#
_symmetry.space_group_name_H-M   'P 1'
#
loop_
_entity.id
_entity.type
_entity.pdbx_description
1 polymer ?
#
loop_
_entity_poly.entity_id
_entity_poly.type
_entity_poly.pdbx_seq_one_letter_code
_entity_poly.pdbx_strand_id
1 'polypeptide(L)'
;MNCSELDEWGSIGIVETSSTYPSGLQSIIDLFVSLPDEEKRETLISYAEQSGKWAPRDGDTFELEDVRKDEECTDTVGVFLGVDKGQVKFRVSLGPQVQTLTRAMTSILCRGLQGATIDEVMDLPSDFVPKIIGADLVRARSHTVYYVLTRMKGILSVYVKRKRAQA
;
A
#
# COMPACT_ATOMS: atom_id res chain seq x y z
N MET A 1 -46.55 2.30 44.81
CA MET A 1 -46.46 3.27 43.74
C MET A 1 -45.17 3.04 43.01
N ASN A 2 -45.31 2.70 41.78
CA ASN A 2 -44.32 2.04 40.95
C ASN A 2 -43.29 2.99 40.44
N CYS A 3 -42.02 2.64 40.71
CA CYS A 3 -40.89 3.08 39.93
C CYS A 3 -40.37 1.87 39.20
N SER A 4 -40.79 1.71 37.97
CA SER A 4 -40.23 0.74 37.03
C SER A 4 -40.20 1.39 35.66
N GLU A 5 -39.21 2.25 35.46
CA GLU A 5 -38.83 2.72 34.13
C GLU A 5 -37.38 3.13 34.24
N LEU A 6 -36.52 2.15 34.10
CA LEU A 6 -35.12 2.43 33.90
C LEU A 6 -34.59 1.43 32.89
N ASP A 7 -34.06 2.02 31.84
CA ASP A 7 -32.91 1.61 31.08
C ASP A 7 -33.14 0.74 29.85
N GLU A 8 -33.65 1.40 28.84
CA GLU A 8 -33.20 1.09 27.50
C GLU A 8 -32.09 2.08 27.08
N TRP A 9 -30.94 1.91 27.66
CA TRP A 9 -29.74 2.39 26.98
C TRP A 9 -29.39 1.35 25.92
N GLY A 10 -29.99 1.55 24.75
CA GLY A 10 -29.65 0.78 23.57
C GLY A 10 -28.16 0.77 23.37
N SER A 11 -27.61 -0.43 23.27
CA SER A 11 -26.29 -0.68 22.75
C SER A 11 -26.11 0.19 21.50
N ILE A 12 -25.34 1.26 21.63
CA ILE A 12 -24.76 1.93 20.48
C ILE A 12 -23.85 0.89 19.88
N GLY A 13 -24.37 0.16 18.91
CA GLY A 13 -23.57 -0.71 18.08
C GLY A 13 -22.49 0.18 17.49
N ILE A 14 -21.25 -0.04 17.93
CA ILE A 14 -20.10 0.46 17.21
C ILE A 14 -20.23 -0.18 15.85
N VAL A 15 -20.71 0.59 14.89
CA VAL A 15 -20.58 0.25 13.49
C VAL A 15 -19.07 0.29 13.25
N GLU A 16 -18.44 -0.86 13.35
CA GLU A 16 -17.13 -1.04 12.76
C GLU A 16 -17.33 -0.76 11.28
N THR A 17 -17.05 0.49 10.89
CA THR A 17 -16.87 0.82 9.50
C THR A 17 -15.63 0.03 9.10
N SER A 18 -15.84 -1.14 8.51
CA SER A 18 -14.76 -1.90 7.93
C SER A 18 -14.15 -1.01 6.86
N SER A 19 -13.00 -0.44 7.18
CA SER A 19 -12.25 0.36 6.24
C SER A 19 -11.94 -0.51 5.03
N THR A 20 -12.23 -0.01 3.84
CA THR A 20 -11.91 -0.70 2.57
C THR A 20 -10.39 -0.85 2.37
N TYR A 21 -9.61 -0.07 3.11
CA TYR A 21 -8.15 -0.05 3.01
C TYR A 21 -7.49 -0.52 4.30
N PRO A 22 -6.30 -1.14 4.22
CA PRO A 22 -5.48 -1.39 5.41
C PRO A 22 -5.27 -0.10 6.21
N SER A 23 -5.24 -0.20 7.53
CA SER A 23 -5.23 0.98 8.42
C SER A 23 -4.08 1.95 8.15
N GLY A 24 -2.89 1.43 7.84
CA GLY A 24 -1.74 2.26 7.48
C GLY A 24 -1.95 3.04 6.19
N LEU A 25 -2.57 2.41 5.19
CA LEU A 25 -2.88 3.08 3.93
C LEU A 25 -4.02 4.09 4.10
N GLN A 26 -5.04 3.75 4.89
CA GLN A 26 -6.14 4.68 5.19
C GLN A 26 -5.62 5.98 5.81
N SER A 27 -4.71 5.90 6.75
CA SER A 27 -4.09 7.08 7.37
C SER A 27 -3.36 7.97 6.35
N ILE A 28 -2.68 7.36 5.38
CA ILE A 28 -2.02 8.10 4.30
C ILE A 28 -3.04 8.76 3.38
N ILE A 29 -4.09 8.04 3.00
CA ILE A 29 -5.18 8.59 2.18
C ILE A 29 -5.81 9.80 2.88
N ASP A 30 -6.15 9.68 4.14
CA ASP A 30 -6.77 10.75 4.93
C ASP A 30 -5.87 11.99 5.00
N LEU A 31 -4.56 11.79 5.16
CA LEU A 31 -3.60 12.89 5.09
C LEU A 31 -3.67 13.60 3.74
N PHE A 32 -3.54 12.89 2.64
CA PHE A 32 -3.54 13.50 1.31
C PHE A 32 -4.86 14.19 0.97
N VAL A 33 -5.99 13.61 1.35
CA VAL A 33 -7.32 14.22 1.14
C VAL A 33 -7.45 15.55 1.90
N SER A 34 -6.83 15.68 3.06
CA SER A 34 -6.86 16.89 3.88
C SER A 34 -5.95 18.01 3.39
N LEU A 35 -4.98 17.72 2.53
CA LEU A 35 -3.98 18.69 2.08
C LEU A 35 -4.45 19.51 0.88
N PRO A 36 -4.10 20.80 0.79
CA PRO A 36 -4.18 21.58 -0.44
C PRO A 36 -3.28 20.98 -1.55
N ASP A 37 -3.60 21.23 -2.80
CA ASP A 37 -2.90 20.62 -3.95
C ASP A 37 -1.39 20.90 -3.98
N GLU A 38 -0.96 22.08 -3.57
CA GLU A 38 0.46 22.42 -3.48
C GLU A 38 1.18 21.58 -2.44
N GLU A 39 0.59 21.44 -1.25
CA GLU A 39 1.15 20.63 -0.17
C GLU A 39 1.13 19.13 -0.50
N LYS A 40 0.13 18.65 -1.26
CA LYS A 40 0.14 17.27 -1.79
C LYS A 40 1.37 17.00 -2.63
N ARG A 41 1.74 17.93 -3.50
CA ARG A 41 2.91 17.79 -4.36
C ARG A 41 4.20 17.72 -3.55
N GLU A 42 4.36 18.59 -2.57
CA GLU A 42 5.52 18.60 -1.67
C GLU A 42 5.59 17.30 -0.85
N THR A 43 4.44 16.83 -0.37
CA THR A 43 4.34 15.58 0.37
C THR A 43 4.72 14.38 -0.49
N LEU A 44 4.29 14.34 -1.76
CA LEU A 44 4.72 13.28 -2.70
C LEU A 44 6.24 13.30 -2.92
N ILE A 45 6.85 14.46 -3.06
CA ILE A 45 8.30 14.58 -3.19
C ILE A 45 9.00 14.05 -1.94
N SER A 46 8.50 14.40 -0.76
CA SER A 46 9.01 13.87 0.51
C SER A 46 8.94 12.35 0.61
N TYR A 47 7.84 11.74 0.17
CA TYR A 47 7.73 10.28 0.08
C TYR A 47 8.74 9.70 -0.92
N ALA A 48 8.94 10.33 -2.06
CA ALA A 48 9.93 9.89 -3.06
C ALA A 48 11.36 9.90 -2.50
N GLU A 49 11.74 10.93 -1.77
CA GLU A 49 13.05 11.06 -1.14
C GLU A 49 13.30 9.97 -0.08
N GLN A 50 12.25 9.49 0.56
CA GLN A 50 12.32 8.44 1.58
C GLN A 50 12.33 7.02 1.00
N SER A 51 12.24 6.85 -0.32
CA SER A 51 12.11 5.52 -0.94
C SER A 51 13.26 4.56 -0.62
N GLY A 52 14.46 5.07 -0.42
CA GLY A 52 15.63 4.26 -0.04
C GLY A 52 15.49 3.52 1.29
N LYS A 53 14.64 3.99 2.19
CA LYS A 53 14.35 3.33 3.48
C LYS A 53 13.67 1.97 3.32
N TRP A 54 13.04 1.75 2.18
CA TRP A 54 12.27 0.53 1.89
C TRP A 54 13.06 -0.51 1.11
N ALA A 55 14.32 -0.23 0.76
CA ALA A 55 15.20 -1.21 0.17
C ALA A 55 15.47 -2.39 1.11
N PRO A 56 15.73 -3.60 0.57
CA PRO A 56 16.19 -4.72 1.38
C PRO A 56 17.43 -4.35 2.19
N ARG A 57 17.54 -4.89 3.39
CA ARG A 57 18.68 -4.69 4.30
C ARG A 57 19.45 -5.97 4.45
N ASP A 58 20.72 -5.85 4.84
CA ASP A 58 21.54 -7.01 5.18
C ASP A 58 20.86 -7.83 6.29
N GLY A 59 20.75 -9.14 6.07
CA GLY A 59 20.07 -10.06 6.97
C GLY A 59 18.56 -10.19 6.79
N ASP A 60 17.94 -9.41 5.92
CA ASP A 60 16.53 -9.60 5.56
C ASP A 60 16.36 -10.94 4.82
N THR A 61 15.28 -11.64 5.15
CA THR A 61 14.86 -12.87 4.45
C THR A 61 13.48 -12.68 3.85
N PHE A 62 13.26 -13.20 2.65
CA PHE A 62 12.02 -13.05 1.92
C PHE A 62 11.48 -14.40 1.45
N GLU A 63 10.16 -14.50 1.39
CA GLU A 63 9.47 -15.67 0.82
C GLU A 63 9.58 -15.70 -0.70
N LEU A 64 9.55 -14.54 -1.33
CA LEU A 64 9.70 -14.36 -2.77
C LEU A 64 10.42 -13.05 -3.11
N GLU A 65 11.12 -13.07 -4.23
CA GLU A 65 11.80 -11.93 -4.82
C GLU A 65 11.46 -11.84 -6.31
N ASP A 66 11.16 -10.63 -6.79
CA ASP A 66 10.91 -10.34 -8.21
C ASP A 66 11.71 -9.09 -8.61
N VAL A 67 12.88 -9.31 -9.18
CA VAL A 67 13.78 -8.23 -9.62
C VAL A 67 13.88 -8.24 -11.14
N ARG A 68 13.44 -7.15 -11.76
CA ARG A 68 13.48 -7.02 -13.23
C ARG A 68 13.51 -5.58 -13.69
N LYS A 69 14.06 -5.36 -14.86
CA LYS A 69 13.88 -4.14 -15.64
C LYS A 69 12.62 -4.30 -16.49
N ASP A 70 11.77 -3.30 -16.46
CA ASP A 70 10.52 -3.27 -17.20
C ASP A 70 10.51 -2.05 -18.13
N GLU A 71 9.83 -2.16 -19.27
CA GLU A 71 9.67 -1.04 -20.22
C GLU A 71 8.92 0.15 -19.60
N GLU A 72 8.02 -0.11 -18.66
CA GLU A 72 7.26 0.91 -17.92
C GLU A 72 8.13 1.70 -16.93
N CYS A 73 9.25 1.13 -16.50
CA CYS A 73 10.24 1.76 -15.66
C CYS A 73 11.54 1.98 -16.42
N THR A 74 12.12 3.15 -16.31
CA THR A 74 13.40 3.49 -16.95
C THR A 74 14.59 2.74 -16.35
N ASP A 75 14.38 1.97 -15.26
CA ASP A 75 15.42 1.27 -14.53
C ASP A 75 14.88 0.00 -13.83
N THR A 76 15.76 -0.74 -13.19
CA THR A 76 15.42 -1.97 -12.47
C THR A 76 14.63 -1.67 -11.20
N VAL A 77 13.56 -2.43 -11.01
CA VAL A 77 12.74 -2.46 -9.79
C VAL A 77 12.68 -3.87 -9.26
N GLY A 78 13.05 -4.05 -8.01
CA GLY A 78 12.94 -5.32 -7.29
C GLY A 78 11.85 -5.24 -6.23
N VAL A 79 10.93 -6.18 -6.21
CA VAL A 79 9.91 -6.33 -5.17
C VAL A 79 10.21 -7.59 -4.36
N PHE A 80 10.24 -7.44 -3.05
CA PHE A 80 10.60 -8.48 -2.09
C PHE A 80 9.45 -8.67 -1.11
N LEU A 81 8.96 -9.89 -0.97
CA LEU A 81 7.84 -10.24 -0.11
C LEU A 81 8.30 -11.06 1.08
N GLY A 82 8.07 -10.55 2.28
CA GLY A 82 8.07 -11.30 3.53
C GLY A 82 6.65 -11.53 4.02
N VAL A 83 6.39 -12.66 4.63
CA VAL A 83 5.11 -12.97 5.27
C VAL A 83 5.40 -13.52 6.67
N ASP A 84 4.83 -12.89 7.68
CA ASP A 84 4.92 -13.33 9.07
C ASP A 84 3.52 -13.38 9.67
N LYS A 85 3.10 -14.56 10.13
CA LYS A 85 1.78 -14.79 10.74
C LYS A 85 0.61 -14.27 9.89
N GLY A 86 0.70 -14.45 8.56
CA GLY A 86 -0.32 -13.99 7.61
C GLY A 86 -0.29 -12.50 7.29
N GLN A 87 0.64 -11.76 7.85
CA GLN A 87 0.84 -10.33 7.56
C GLN A 87 1.98 -10.13 6.57
N VAL A 88 1.79 -9.21 5.63
CA VAL A 88 2.78 -8.93 4.60
C VAL A 88 3.78 -7.86 5.05
N LYS A 89 4.99 -8.00 4.52
CA LYS A 89 6.05 -6.99 4.59
C LYS A 89 6.68 -6.88 3.22
N PHE A 90 6.56 -5.73 2.61
CA PHE A 90 7.22 -5.45 1.34
C PHE A 90 8.51 -4.66 1.53
N ARG A 91 9.51 -5.03 0.75
CA ARG A 91 10.69 -4.22 0.47
C ARG A 91 10.79 -4.01 -1.03
N VAL A 92 11.31 -2.88 -1.44
CA VAL A 92 11.45 -2.54 -2.86
C VAL A 92 12.80 -1.89 -3.10
N SER A 93 13.56 -2.46 -4.02
CA SER A 93 14.80 -1.85 -4.52
C SER A 93 14.51 -1.07 -5.79
N LEU A 94 15.06 0.11 -5.89
CA LEU A 94 14.87 1.03 -7.02
C LEU A 94 16.22 1.41 -7.61
N GLY A 95 16.40 1.20 -8.90
CA GLY A 95 17.56 1.70 -9.62
C GLY A 95 17.63 3.23 -9.60
N PRO A 96 18.80 3.81 -9.85
CA PRO A 96 19.01 5.26 -9.71
C PRO A 96 18.19 6.13 -10.66
N GLN A 97 17.76 5.59 -11.79
CA GLN A 97 16.99 6.31 -12.81
C GLN A 97 15.47 6.12 -12.70
N VAL A 98 14.99 5.43 -11.68
CA VAL A 98 13.54 5.25 -11.45
C VAL A 98 12.87 6.61 -11.21
N GLN A 99 11.72 6.83 -11.84
CA GLN A 99 11.00 8.10 -11.79
C GLN A 99 10.53 8.48 -10.39
N THR A 100 10.46 9.77 -10.10
CA THR A 100 10.05 10.32 -8.80
C THR A 100 8.69 9.79 -8.35
N LEU A 101 7.73 9.69 -9.26
CA LEU A 101 6.38 9.22 -8.92
C LEU A 101 6.37 7.74 -8.52
N THR A 102 7.17 6.90 -9.17
CA THR A 102 7.38 5.50 -8.77
C THR A 102 8.02 5.41 -7.38
N ARG A 103 8.98 6.29 -7.08
CA ARG A 103 9.60 6.38 -5.75
C ARG A 103 8.60 6.76 -4.67
N ALA A 104 7.75 7.75 -4.94
CA ALA A 104 6.70 8.16 -4.02
C ALA A 104 5.71 7.02 -3.75
N MET A 105 5.22 6.37 -4.80
CA MET A 105 4.29 5.24 -4.67
C MET A 105 4.91 4.06 -3.94
N THR A 106 6.20 3.79 -4.14
CA THR A 106 6.93 2.77 -3.40
C THR A 106 6.87 3.03 -1.90
N SER A 107 7.20 4.24 -1.46
CA SER A 107 7.17 4.61 -0.04
C SER A 107 5.75 4.55 0.54
N ILE A 108 4.77 5.05 -0.18
CA ILE A 108 3.36 5.04 0.24
C ILE A 108 2.86 3.61 0.42
N LEU A 109 3.12 2.73 -0.54
CA LEU A 109 2.66 1.34 -0.50
C LEU A 109 3.42 0.50 0.52
N CYS A 110 4.73 0.60 0.59
CA CYS A 110 5.52 -0.12 1.59
C CYS A 110 5.11 0.26 3.01
N ARG A 111 4.89 1.55 3.27
CA ARG A 111 4.43 2.04 4.58
C ARG A 111 2.97 1.69 4.84
N GLY A 112 2.11 1.93 3.89
CA GLY A 112 0.66 1.76 4.05
C GLY A 112 0.21 0.31 4.14
N LEU A 113 0.93 -0.61 3.52
CA LEU A 113 0.61 -2.05 3.51
C LEU A 113 1.38 -2.85 4.57
N GLN A 114 2.27 -2.22 5.32
CA GLN A 114 3.03 -2.92 6.35
C GLN A 114 2.09 -3.50 7.42
N GLY A 115 2.17 -4.80 7.65
CA GLY A 115 1.33 -5.51 8.61
C GLY A 115 -0.10 -5.79 8.12
N ALA A 116 -0.46 -5.42 6.89
CA ALA A 116 -1.72 -5.82 6.28
C ALA A 116 -1.77 -7.34 6.09
N THR A 117 -2.97 -7.90 6.07
CA THR A 117 -3.13 -9.31 5.73
C THR A 117 -3.01 -9.54 4.22
N ILE A 118 -2.77 -10.79 3.84
CA ILE A 118 -2.71 -11.19 2.43
C ILE A 118 -4.01 -10.81 1.71
N ASP A 119 -5.15 -11.11 2.32
CA ASP A 119 -6.46 -10.82 1.72
C ASP A 119 -6.70 -9.31 1.56
N GLU A 120 -6.35 -8.51 2.56
CA GLU A 120 -6.45 -7.04 2.47
C GLU A 120 -5.66 -6.48 1.28
N VAL A 121 -4.48 -7.02 0.99
CA VAL A 121 -3.67 -6.56 -0.15
C VAL A 121 -4.21 -7.10 -1.47
N MET A 122 -4.63 -8.37 -1.51
CA MET A 122 -5.19 -8.97 -2.74
C MET A 122 -6.49 -8.28 -3.17
N ASP A 123 -7.33 -7.93 -2.21
CA ASP A 123 -8.63 -7.30 -2.44
C ASP A 123 -8.55 -5.77 -2.51
N LEU A 124 -7.36 -5.19 -2.32
CA LEU A 124 -7.15 -3.75 -2.30
C LEU A 124 -7.61 -3.12 -3.62
N PRO A 125 -8.64 -2.25 -3.62
CA PRO A 125 -9.04 -1.53 -4.81
C PRO A 125 -8.01 -0.44 -5.14
N SER A 126 -7.89 -0.09 -6.40
CA SER A 126 -6.94 0.93 -6.86
C SER A 126 -7.49 2.36 -6.83
N ASP A 127 -8.72 2.54 -6.39
CA ASP A 127 -9.42 3.83 -6.37
C ASP A 127 -8.84 4.85 -5.36
N PHE A 128 -7.96 4.41 -4.48
CA PHE A 128 -7.23 5.32 -3.58
C PHE A 128 -6.15 6.14 -4.32
N VAL A 129 -5.64 5.66 -5.44
CA VAL A 129 -4.54 6.34 -6.14
C VAL A 129 -4.92 7.75 -6.59
N PRO A 130 -6.08 8.00 -7.23
CA PRO A 130 -6.51 9.37 -7.52
C PRO A 130 -6.70 10.26 -6.28
N LYS A 131 -7.06 9.67 -5.14
CA LYS A 131 -7.21 10.41 -3.87
C LYS A 131 -5.88 10.96 -3.35
N ILE A 132 -4.79 10.26 -3.62
CA ILE A 132 -3.43 10.64 -3.22
C ILE A 132 -2.79 11.57 -4.26
N ILE A 133 -2.83 11.19 -5.52
CA ILE A 133 -2.05 11.80 -6.61
C ILE A 133 -2.85 12.87 -7.35
N GLY A 134 -4.18 12.76 -7.38
CA GLY A 134 -5.06 13.57 -8.19
C GLY A 134 -5.39 12.93 -9.54
N ALA A 135 -6.63 13.13 -9.98
CA ALA A 135 -7.16 12.47 -11.19
C ALA A 135 -6.40 12.85 -12.48
N ASP A 136 -5.94 14.09 -12.59
CA ASP A 136 -5.23 14.56 -13.78
C ASP A 136 -3.88 13.88 -13.96
N LEU A 137 -3.13 13.74 -12.88
CA LEU A 137 -1.83 13.07 -12.91
C LEU A 137 -1.97 11.57 -13.12
N VAL A 138 -3.02 10.95 -12.58
CA VAL A 138 -3.34 9.54 -12.85
C VAL A 138 -3.63 9.33 -14.33
N ARG A 139 -4.44 10.18 -14.96
CA ARG A 139 -4.69 10.10 -16.41
C ARG A 139 -3.42 10.24 -17.24
N ALA A 140 -2.55 11.15 -16.88
CA ALA A 140 -1.30 11.41 -17.60
C ALA A 140 -0.23 10.33 -17.38
N ARG A 141 -0.26 9.62 -16.25
CA ARG A 141 0.80 8.71 -15.79
C ARG A 141 0.26 7.38 -15.25
N SER A 142 -0.82 6.87 -15.79
CA SER A 142 -1.50 5.68 -15.28
C SER A 142 -0.57 4.47 -15.12
N HIS A 143 0.26 4.16 -16.10
CA HIS A 143 1.21 3.05 -16.00
C HIS A 143 2.19 3.23 -14.84
N THR A 144 2.73 4.43 -14.67
CA THR A 144 3.68 4.74 -13.60
C THR A 144 3.07 4.61 -12.21
N VAL A 145 1.87 5.15 -12.01
CA VAL A 145 1.26 5.22 -10.67
C VAL A 145 0.74 3.87 -10.16
N TYR A 146 0.34 2.98 -11.06
CA TYR A 146 -0.14 1.64 -10.71
C TYR A 146 0.95 0.56 -10.75
N TYR A 147 2.12 0.87 -11.25
CA TYR A 147 3.19 -0.11 -11.51
C TYR A 147 3.60 -0.89 -10.27
N VAL A 148 3.94 -0.20 -9.17
CA VAL A 148 4.43 -0.86 -7.96
C VAL A 148 3.34 -1.71 -7.31
N LEU A 149 2.11 -1.21 -7.24
CA LEU A 149 0.97 -1.97 -6.70
C LEU A 149 0.72 -3.24 -7.52
N THR A 150 0.76 -3.14 -8.84
CA THR A 150 0.60 -4.28 -9.74
C THR A 150 1.68 -5.34 -9.50
N ARG A 151 2.94 -4.91 -9.32
CA ARG A 151 4.06 -5.79 -9.00
C ARG A 151 3.89 -6.46 -7.63
N MET A 152 3.46 -5.72 -6.61
CA MET A 152 3.20 -6.25 -5.27
C MET A 152 2.07 -7.29 -5.26
N LYS A 153 0.97 -7.02 -5.95
CA LYS A 153 -0.13 -8.00 -6.11
C LYS A 153 0.31 -9.23 -6.91
N GLY A 154 1.13 -9.03 -7.92
CA GLY A 154 1.68 -10.11 -8.75
C GLY A 154 2.51 -11.10 -7.93
N ILE A 155 3.47 -10.62 -7.14
CA ILE A 155 4.31 -11.48 -6.30
C ILE A 155 3.49 -12.17 -5.21
N LEU A 156 2.50 -11.48 -4.64
CA LEU A 156 1.62 -12.04 -3.63
C LEU A 156 0.72 -13.14 -4.21
N SER A 157 0.22 -12.97 -5.43
CA SER A 157 -0.52 -14.00 -6.16
C SER A 157 0.31 -15.27 -6.37
N VAL A 158 1.58 -15.13 -6.74
CA VAL A 158 2.50 -16.27 -6.87
C VAL A 158 2.70 -16.97 -5.52
N TYR A 159 2.89 -16.21 -4.45
CA TYR A 159 3.01 -16.76 -3.09
C TYR A 159 1.78 -17.59 -2.70
N VAL A 160 0.59 -17.04 -2.86
CA VAL A 160 -0.68 -17.73 -2.53
C VAL A 160 -0.85 -19.02 -3.33
N LYS A 161 -0.55 -18.97 -4.64
CA LYS A 161 -0.61 -20.17 -5.50
C LYS A 161 0.36 -21.26 -5.04
N ARG A 162 1.59 -20.88 -4.68
CA ARG A 162 2.59 -21.84 -4.16
C ARG A 162 2.16 -22.45 -2.83
N LYS A 163 1.61 -21.68 -1.93
CA LYS A 163 1.11 -22.19 -0.64
C LYS A 163 -0.06 -23.16 -0.82
N ARG A 164 -0.99 -22.87 -1.72
CA ARG A 164 -2.09 -23.79 -2.06
C ARG A 164 -1.61 -25.12 -2.66
N ALA A 165 -0.55 -25.08 -3.48
CA ALA A 165 0.04 -26.28 -4.08
C ALA A 165 0.81 -27.15 -3.08
N GLN A 166 1.22 -26.58 -1.94
CA GLN A 166 1.93 -27.27 -0.85
C GLN A 166 1.00 -27.81 0.25
N ALA A 167 -0.26 -27.44 0.21
CA ALA A 167 -1.26 -27.85 1.20
C ALA A 167 -1.83 -29.26 0.91
#